data_56c919b7a6efbdde7286b945a5bf7d15
#
_entry.id   56c919b7a6efbdde7286b945a5bf7d15
#
_cell.length_a   1.000
_cell.length_b   1.000
_cell.length_c   1.000
_cell.angle_alpha   90.00
_cell.angle_beta   90.00
_cell.angle_gamma   90.00
#
_symmetry.space_group_name_H-M   'P 1'
#
loop_
_entity.id
_entity.type
_entity.pdbx_description
1 polymer ?
#
loop_
_entity_poly.entity_id
_entity_poly.type
_entity_poly.pdbx_seq_one_letter_code
_entity_poly.pdbx_strand_id
1 'polypeptide(L)'
;MTTAIDRGLGAELAADLAAAAFTLAKRFAAGATMWSIAPSWEPHALHIAVEFVHPVIMGKRALPAVALTGPNLVDLARVSVRPGDIVIGVGADADLELRSVMRRSPAWGATTIWIGSGERPAVGAAEHVLWLDDPDPLVPATGGFVLFYHLLWELTHVCFEHSGLLKPECAELGAPPARGGVCVTCSDEGRMGEVVSPSADGMAAVRTARGVESVATALIDPVVAGDLVLVHAGTAISRIEEEEPR
;
A
#
# COMPACT_ATOMS: atom_id res chain seq x y z
N MET A 1 -21.82 30.12 -4.88
CA MET A 1 -21.14 28.95 -4.30
C MET A 1 -21.01 27.91 -5.41
N THR A 2 -19.87 27.91 -6.11
CA THR A 2 -19.56 26.92 -7.15
C THR A 2 -19.05 25.70 -6.42
N THR A 3 -19.84 24.64 -6.41
CA THR A 3 -19.51 23.37 -5.73
C THR A 3 -18.27 22.74 -6.37
N ALA A 4 -17.43 22.10 -5.58
CA ALA A 4 -16.18 21.42 -6.00
C ALA A 4 -16.38 20.37 -7.14
N ILE A 5 -17.61 19.98 -7.40
CA ILE A 5 -18.02 19.06 -8.49
C ILE A 5 -17.81 19.66 -9.88
N ASP A 6 -17.71 20.99 -10.01
CA ASP A 6 -17.56 21.67 -11.31
C ASP A 6 -16.09 21.81 -11.77
N ARG A 7 -15.13 21.43 -10.93
CA ARG A 7 -13.73 21.25 -11.33
C ARG A 7 -13.51 19.76 -11.58
N GLY A 8 -13.49 19.38 -12.85
CA GLY A 8 -13.13 18.02 -13.24
C GLY A 8 -11.83 17.58 -12.53
N LEU A 9 -11.66 16.28 -12.33
CA LEU A 9 -10.41 15.71 -11.80
C LEU A 9 -9.24 16.30 -12.57
N GLY A 10 -8.31 16.96 -11.88
CA GLY A 10 -7.09 17.47 -12.51
C GLY A 10 -6.37 16.33 -13.24
N ALA A 11 -5.67 16.65 -14.33
CA ALA A 11 -5.01 15.62 -15.16
C ALA A 11 -4.03 14.76 -14.34
N GLU A 12 -3.36 15.32 -13.37
CA GLU A 12 -2.44 14.62 -12.46
C GLU A 12 -3.18 13.58 -11.62
N LEU A 13 -4.25 13.98 -10.94
CA LEU A 13 -5.05 13.06 -10.11
C LEU A 13 -5.72 11.96 -10.95
N ALA A 14 -6.14 12.28 -12.18
CA ALA A 14 -6.69 11.27 -13.08
C ALA A 14 -5.62 10.23 -13.48
N ALA A 15 -4.38 10.66 -13.70
CA ALA A 15 -3.26 9.76 -13.97
C ALA A 15 -2.91 8.90 -12.76
N ASP A 16 -2.85 9.48 -11.56
CA ASP A 16 -2.61 8.76 -10.31
C ASP A 16 -3.69 7.70 -10.06
N LEU A 17 -4.94 8.07 -10.28
CA LEU A 17 -6.08 7.16 -10.12
C LEU A 17 -6.02 5.99 -11.13
N ALA A 18 -5.68 6.26 -12.38
CA ALA A 18 -5.51 5.23 -13.40
C ALA A 18 -4.34 4.27 -13.06
N ALA A 19 -3.21 4.81 -12.61
CA ALA A 19 -2.06 4.03 -12.18
C ALA A 19 -2.38 3.13 -10.98
N ALA A 20 -3.07 3.67 -9.97
CA ALA A 20 -3.51 2.92 -8.80
C ALA A 20 -4.49 1.80 -9.20
N ALA A 21 -5.47 2.09 -10.05
CA ALA A 21 -6.44 1.11 -10.52
C ALA A 21 -5.78 -0.04 -11.31
N PHE A 22 -4.80 0.29 -12.15
CA PHE A 22 -4.03 -0.71 -12.89
C PHE A 22 -3.21 -1.60 -11.95
N THR A 23 -2.58 -1.02 -10.94
CA THR A 23 -1.87 -1.77 -9.91
C THR A 23 -2.81 -2.69 -9.14
N LEU A 24 -3.97 -2.21 -8.71
CA LEU A 24 -5.02 -3.02 -8.07
C LEU A 24 -5.41 -4.22 -8.93
N ALA A 25 -5.71 -3.98 -10.21
CA ALA A 25 -6.11 -5.05 -11.12
C ALA A 25 -5.02 -6.13 -11.25
N LYS A 26 -3.75 -5.74 -11.37
CA LYS A 26 -2.60 -6.67 -11.40
C LYS A 26 -2.49 -7.47 -10.11
N ARG A 27 -2.61 -6.82 -8.95
CA ARG A 27 -2.53 -7.49 -7.64
C ARG A 27 -3.68 -8.46 -7.43
N PHE A 28 -4.91 -8.05 -7.70
CA PHE A 28 -6.06 -8.94 -7.62
C PHE A 28 -5.99 -10.10 -8.61
N ALA A 29 -5.49 -9.87 -9.82
CA ALA A 29 -5.25 -10.95 -10.79
C ALA A 29 -4.21 -11.98 -10.27
N ALA A 30 -3.27 -11.53 -9.45
CA ALA A 30 -2.30 -12.39 -8.79
C ALA A 30 -2.80 -13.05 -7.49
N GLY A 31 -4.06 -12.80 -7.08
CA GLY A 31 -4.69 -13.41 -5.91
C GLY A 31 -4.54 -12.61 -4.61
N ALA A 32 -4.20 -11.33 -4.69
CA ALA A 32 -4.09 -10.46 -3.52
C ALA A 32 -5.42 -10.29 -2.78
N THR A 33 -5.33 -10.06 -1.48
CA THR A 33 -6.40 -9.51 -0.64
C THR A 33 -6.13 -8.03 -0.40
N MET A 34 -7.18 -7.21 -0.44
CA MET A 34 -7.11 -5.80 -0.07
C MET A 34 -7.54 -5.60 1.38
N TRP A 35 -6.74 -4.86 2.13
CA TRP A 35 -7.00 -4.47 3.51
C TRP A 35 -7.29 -2.98 3.55
N SER A 36 -8.51 -2.58 3.92
CA SER A 36 -8.93 -1.18 3.99
C SER A 36 -8.88 -0.66 5.42
N ILE A 37 -8.32 0.53 5.60
CA ILE A 37 -8.06 1.16 6.90
C ILE A 37 -8.46 2.62 6.85
N ALA A 38 -9.19 3.10 7.85
CA ALA A 38 -9.55 4.52 8.01
C ALA A 38 -9.71 4.84 9.51
N PRO A 39 -8.63 5.07 10.27
CA PRO A 39 -8.68 5.19 11.73
C PRO A 39 -9.58 6.31 12.19
N SER A 40 -9.50 7.48 11.54
CA SER A 40 -10.30 8.66 11.89
C SER A 40 -11.77 8.56 11.44
N TRP A 41 -12.11 7.66 10.50
CA TRP A 41 -13.47 7.49 9.98
C TRP A 41 -13.72 6.07 9.46
N GLU A 42 -13.87 5.11 10.35
CA GLU A 42 -14.06 3.68 10.03
C GLU A 42 -15.11 3.37 8.93
N PRO A 43 -16.23 4.14 8.78
CA PRO A 43 -17.17 3.91 7.69
C PRO A 43 -16.53 3.88 6.29
N HIS A 44 -15.44 4.60 6.03
CA HIS A 44 -14.73 4.50 4.75
C HIS A 44 -14.09 3.13 4.56
N ALA A 45 -13.43 2.59 5.56
CA ALA A 45 -12.82 1.25 5.47
C ALA A 45 -13.88 0.17 5.22
N LEU A 46 -15.00 0.23 5.95
CA LEU A 46 -16.13 -0.69 5.78
C LEU A 46 -16.75 -0.58 4.39
N HIS A 47 -16.96 0.66 3.89
CA HIS A 47 -17.57 0.90 2.58
C HIS A 47 -16.67 0.37 1.45
N ILE A 48 -15.36 0.66 1.50
CA ILE A 48 -14.40 0.13 0.52
C ILE A 48 -14.46 -1.40 0.49
N ALA A 49 -14.42 -2.06 1.64
CA ALA A 49 -14.46 -3.51 1.70
C ALA A 49 -15.76 -4.07 1.08
N VAL A 50 -16.91 -3.48 1.41
CA VAL A 50 -18.22 -3.90 0.87
C VAL A 50 -18.27 -3.69 -0.64
N GLU A 51 -17.83 -2.53 -1.14
CA GLU A 51 -17.85 -2.20 -2.57
C GLU A 51 -17.06 -3.19 -3.43
N PHE A 52 -15.88 -3.61 -2.94
CA PHE A 52 -15.05 -4.56 -3.67
C PHE A 52 -15.55 -6.00 -3.56
N VAL A 53 -16.10 -6.42 -2.42
CA VAL A 53 -16.61 -7.79 -2.21
C VAL A 53 -17.98 -8.00 -2.85
N HIS A 54 -18.84 -6.97 -2.84
CA HIS A 54 -20.23 -7.06 -3.31
C HIS A 54 -20.49 -6.08 -4.46
N PRO A 55 -19.99 -6.36 -5.67
CA PRO A 55 -20.21 -5.47 -6.80
C PRO A 55 -21.73 -5.33 -7.10
N VAL A 56 -22.22 -4.09 -7.07
CA VAL A 56 -23.63 -3.78 -7.36
C VAL A 56 -23.97 -3.86 -8.86
N ILE A 57 -22.97 -3.87 -9.72
CA ILE A 57 -23.14 -3.95 -11.17
C ILE A 57 -23.06 -5.42 -11.61
N MET A 58 -24.10 -5.90 -12.26
CA MET A 58 -24.14 -7.27 -12.76
C MET A 58 -22.98 -7.55 -13.74
N GLY A 59 -22.36 -8.71 -13.57
CA GLY A 59 -21.24 -9.15 -14.41
C GLY A 59 -19.86 -8.72 -13.92
N LYS A 60 -19.77 -7.82 -12.92
CA LYS A 60 -18.49 -7.51 -12.26
C LYS A 60 -18.13 -8.61 -11.26
N ARG A 61 -16.84 -8.93 -11.18
CA ARG A 61 -16.36 -9.95 -10.23
C ARG A 61 -16.21 -9.40 -8.83
N ALA A 62 -16.51 -10.21 -7.81
CA ALA A 62 -16.12 -9.89 -6.44
C ALA A 62 -14.60 -9.92 -6.30
N LEU A 63 -14.05 -8.95 -5.59
CA LEU A 63 -12.62 -8.81 -5.32
C LEU A 63 -12.39 -8.95 -3.80
N PRO A 64 -11.43 -9.77 -3.35
CA PRO A 64 -11.19 -9.99 -1.93
C PRO A 64 -10.81 -8.68 -1.22
N ALA A 65 -11.65 -8.21 -0.32
CA ALA A 65 -11.40 -7.02 0.48
C ALA A 65 -11.90 -7.19 1.91
N VAL A 66 -11.16 -6.68 2.88
CA VAL A 66 -11.46 -6.78 4.31
C VAL A 66 -11.17 -5.43 4.96
N ALA A 67 -12.12 -4.90 5.74
CA ALA A 67 -11.86 -3.73 6.56
C ALA A 67 -11.15 -4.13 7.86
N LEU A 68 -10.07 -3.44 8.17
CA LEU A 68 -9.45 -3.48 9.49
C LEU A 68 -9.95 -2.29 10.30
N THR A 69 -10.60 -2.56 11.40
CA THR A 69 -11.21 -1.56 12.29
C THR A 69 -10.89 -1.88 13.75
N GLY A 70 -11.08 -0.90 14.62
CA GLY A 70 -10.81 -1.04 16.05
C GLY A 70 -9.41 -0.58 16.46
N PRO A 71 -9.00 -0.79 17.69
CA PRO A 71 -7.73 -0.33 18.22
C PRO A 71 -6.54 -1.14 17.71
N ASN A 72 -5.34 -0.52 17.73
CA ASN A 72 -4.08 -1.17 17.37
C ASN A 72 -4.03 -1.66 15.89
N LEU A 73 -4.47 -0.83 14.96
CA LEU A 73 -4.51 -1.15 13.53
C LEU A 73 -3.15 -1.56 12.97
N VAL A 74 -2.05 -1.02 13.48
CA VAL A 74 -0.69 -1.41 13.10
C VAL A 74 -0.46 -2.90 13.38
N ASP A 75 -0.83 -3.37 14.57
CA ASP A 75 -0.64 -4.78 14.94
C ASP A 75 -1.61 -5.69 14.20
N LEU A 76 -2.86 -5.26 14.02
CA LEU A 76 -3.84 -5.98 13.21
C LEU A 76 -3.36 -6.12 11.76
N ALA A 77 -2.88 -5.04 11.15
CA ALA A 77 -2.33 -5.08 9.80
C ALA A 77 -1.09 -5.98 9.72
N ARG A 78 -0.17 -5.87 10.71
CA ARG A 78 1.05 -6.69 10.76
C ARG A 78 0.76 -8.18 10.75
N VAL A 79 -0.28 -8.64 11.45
CA VAL A 79 -0.61 -10.07 11.50
C VAL A 79 -1.48 -10.53 10.34
N SER A 80 -2.22 -9.62 9.70
CA SER A 80 -3.18 -9.92 8.63
C SER A 80 -2.55 -9.89 7.25
N VAL A 81 -1.81 -8.83 6.94
CA VAL A 81 -1.24 -8.55 5.62
C VAL A 81 -0.19 -9.58 5.22
N ARG A 82 -0.25 -10.06 4.00
CA ARG A 82 0.68 -11.02 3.39
C ARG A 82 1.46 -10.37 2.25
N PRO A 83 2.66 -10.88 1.91
CA PRO A 83 3.36 -10.43 0.71
C PRO A 83 2.47 -10.56 -0.54
N GLY A 84 2.41 -9.49 -1.30
CA GLY A 84 1.56 -9.40 -2.48
C GLY A 84 0.18 -8.76 -2.26
N ASP A 85 -0.28 -8.64 -1.01
CA ASP A 85 -1.53 -7.97 -0.66
C ASP A 85 -1.51 -6.47 -0.93
N ILE A 86 -2.65 -5.85 -0.75
CA ILE A 86 -2.89 -4.42 -0.93
C ILE A 86 -3.33 -3.83 0.41
N VAL A 87 -2.78 -2.69 0.80
CA VAL A 87 -3.27 -1.87 1.91
C VAL A 87 -3.77 -0.54 1.34
N ILE A 88 -5.06 -0.27 1.52
CA ILE A 88 -5.67 1.00 1.15
C ILE A 88 -6.05 1.76 2.42
N GLY A 89 -5.55 2.98 2.55
CA GLY A 89 -5.81 3.84 3.69
C GLY A 89 -6.56 5.10 3.29
N VAL A 90 -7.47 5.53 4.15
CA VAL A 90 -8.22 6.78 3.97
C VAL A 90 -8.03 7.64 5.21
N GLY A 91 -7.48 8.84 5.02
CA GLY A 91 -7.26 9.79 6.12
C GLY A 91 -6.24 10.87 5.79
N ALA A 92 -6.15 11.87 6.67
CA ALA A 92 -5.18 12.96 6.57
C ALA A 92 -3.76 12.48 6.91
N ASP A 93 -2.74 13.22 6.46
CA ASP A 93 -1.34 12.95 6.81
C ASP A 93 -1.06 13.07 8.31
N ALA A 94 -1.83 13.86 9.04
CA ALA A 94 -1.74 13.98 10.49
C ALA A 94 -2.24 12.75 11.27
N ASP A 95 -2.86 11.76 10.62
CA ASP A 95 -3.29 10.52 11.26
C ASP A 95 -2.09 9.59 11.48
N LEU A 96 -1.58 9.57 12.70
CA LEU A 96 -0.34 8.85 13.05
C LEU A 96 -0.47 7.33 12.89
N GLU A 97 -1.64 6.77 13.19
CA GLU A 97 -1.84 5.33 13.07
C GLU A 97 -1.88 4.90 11.60
N LEU A 98 -2.60 5.66 10.76
CA LEU A 98 -2.60 5.44 9.31
C LEU A 98 -1.21 5.58 8.71
N ARG A 99 -0.49 6.65 9.06
CA ARG A 99 0.89 6.89 8.62
C ARG A 99 1.80 5.72 8.99
N SER A 100 1.70 5.23 10.23
CA SER A 100 2.50 4.09 10.70
C SER A 100 2.19 2.81 9.91
N VAL A 101 0.92 2.52 9.60
CA VAL A 101 0.55 1.38 8.75
C VAL A 101 1.10 1.54 7.35
N MET A 102 0.90 2.70 6.70
CA MET A 102 1.38 2.94 5.34
C MET A 102 2.88 2.78 5.22
N ARG A 103 3.63 3.29 6.18
CA ARG A 103 5.10 3.23 6.23
C ARG A 103 5.62 1.79 6.42
N ARG A 104 4.90 0.95 7.18
CA ARG A 104 5.32 -0.43 7.49
C ARG A 104 4.91 -1.43 6.43
N SER A 105 3.82 -1.18 5.73
CA SER A 105 3.22 -2.11 4.77
C SER A 105 4.18 -2.58 3.65
N PRO A 106 5.10 -1.75 3.12
CA PRO A 106 6.10 -2.22 2.17
C PRO A 106 7.06 -3.27 2.74
N ALA A 107 7.41 -3.19 4.04
CA ALA A 107 8.22 -4.21 4.72
C ALA A 107 7.46 -5.55 4.84
N TRP A 108 6.13 -5.50 4.87
CA TRP A 108 5.28 -6.70 4.85
C TRP A 108 5.03 -7.23 3.44
N GLY A 109 5.54 -6.56 2.42
CA GLY A 109 5.39 -6.92 1.01
C GLY A 109 4.09 -6.48 0.37
N ALA A 110 3.38 -5.53 0.97
CA ALA A 110 2.12 -5.02 0.45
C ALA A 110 2.32 -3.78 -0.42
N THR A 111 1.47 -3.66 -1.44
CA THR A 111 1.25 -2.43 -2.19
C THR A 111 0.39 -1.48 -1.37
N THR A 112 0.74 -0.20 -1.35
CA THR A 112 0.04 0.81 -0.56
C THR A 112 -0.65 1.85 -1.44
N ILE A 113 -1.91 2.17 -1.09
CA ILE A 113 -2.69 3.24 -1.69
C ILE A 113 -3.21 4.13 -0.57
N TRP A 114 -2.90 5.43 -0.63
CA TRP A 114 -3.36 6.39 0.36
C TRP A 114 -4.29 7.42 -0.27
N ILE A 115 -5.52 7.46 0.20
CA ILE A 115 -6.53 8.44 -0.18
C ILE A 115 -6.63 9.47 0.94
N GLY A 116 -6.46 10.74 0.63
CA GLY A 116 -6.50 11.77 1.65
C GLY A 116 -6.75 13.19 1.13
N SER A 117 -6.72 14.14 2.06
CA SER A 117 -6.85 15.57 1.78
C SER A 117 -6.07 16.40 2.81
N GLY A 118 -5.93 17.70 2.53
CA GLY A 118 -5.15 18.62 3.36
C GLY A 118 -3.69 18.65 2.94
N GLU A 119 -2.76 18.70 3.89
CA GLU A 119 -1.33 18.67 3.58
C GLU A 119 -0.97 17.31 2.96
N ARG A 120 -0.35 17.38 1.77
CA ARG A 120 0.02 16.16 1.03
C ARG A 120 1.20 15.47 1.72
N PRO A 121 1.17 14.16 1.94
CA PRO A 121 2.27 13.44 2.55
C PRO A 121 3.54 13.51 1.69
N ALA A 122 4.69 13.29 2.32
CA ALA A 122 5.97 13.27 1.65
C ALA A 122 6.01 12.20 0.53
N VAL A 123 6.86 12.44 -0.47
CA VAL A 123 7.09 11.47 -1.55
C VAL A 123 7.59 10.15 -0.96
N GLY A 124 6.96 9.05 -1.35
CA GLY A 124 7.29 7.72 -0.83
C GLY A 124 6.49 7.29 0.41
N ALA A 125 5.57 8.13 0.90
CA ALA A 125 4.66 7.77 2.00
C ALA A 125 3.74 6.58 1.67
N ALA A 126 3.40 6.41 0.39
CA ALA A 126 2.72 5.23 -0.16
C ALA A 126 3.16 5.04 -1.63
N GLU A 127 2.90 3.85 -2.20
CA GLU A 127 3.17 3.58 -3.61
C GLU A 127 2.26 4.43 -4.52
N HIS A 128 0.99 4.60 -4.13
CA HIS A 128 0.04 5.49 -4.77
C HIS A 128 -0.57 6.43 -3.76
N VAL A 129 -0.57 7.74 -4.07
CA VAL A 129 -1.16 8.78 -3.23
C VAL A 129 -2.25 9.49 -4.04
N LEU A 130 -3.51 9.27 -3.68
CA LEU A 130 -4.68 9.89 -4.28
C LEU A 130 -5.14 11.03 -3.37
N TRP A 131 -4.75 12.26 -3.72
CA TRP A 131 -4.87 13.39 -2.81
C TRP A 131 -5.81 14.47 -3.32
N LEU A 132 -6.78 14.86 -2.47
CA LEU A 132 -7.65 15.99 -2.71
C LEU A 132 -6.99 17.28 -2.19
N ASP A 133 -6.75 18.22 -3.06
CA ASP A 133 -6.43 19.57 -2.67
C ASP A 133 -7.73 20.34 -2.36
N ASP A 134 -8.31 20.02 -1.20
CA ASP A 134 -9.55 20.66 -0.74
C ASP A 134 -9.34 21.18 0.69
N PRO A 135 -9.51 22.47 0.93
CA PRO A 135 -9.37 23.06 2.25
C PRO A 135 -10.55 22.75 3.19
N ASP A 136 -11.62 22.12 2.70
CA ASP A 136 -12.78 21.77 3.53
C ASP A 136 -12.45 20.55 4.43
N PRO A 137 -12.34 20.73 5.75
CA PRO A 137 -12.05 19.63 6.67
C PRO A 137 -13.15 18.57 6.71
N LEU A 138 -14.34 18.86 6.16
CA LEU A 138 -15.46 17.94 6.08
C LEU A 138 -15.46 17.09 4.82
N VAL A 139 -14.55 17.32 3.86
CA VAL A 139 -14.47 16.54 2.61
C VAL A 139 -14.41 15.02 2.87
N PRO A 140 -13.66 14.50 3.85
CA PRO A 140 -13.69 13.09 4.19
C PRO A 140 -15.09 12.58 4.56
N ALA A 141 -15.86 13.38 5.31
CA ALA A 141 -17.20 13.01 5.77
C ALA A 141 -18.28 13.26 4.72
N THR A 142 -18.05 14.14 3.73
CA THR A 142 -19.06 14.58 2.75
C THR A 142 -19.06 13.83 1.42
N GLY A 143 -18.23 12.82 1.28
CA GLY A 143 -18.28 11.92 0.14
C GLY A 143 -17.28 12.18 -0.99
N GLY A 144 -16.37 13.13 -0.87
CA GLY A 144 -15.27 13.31 -1.84
C GLY A 144 -14.42 12.04 -1.97
N PHE A 145 -14.09 11.42 -0.84
CA PHE A 145 -13.37 10.14 -0.82
C PHE A 145 -14.21 8.98 -1.34
N VAL A 146 -15.54 9.00 -1.13
CA VAL A 146 -16.45 8.01 -1.67
C VAL A 146 -16.35 7.96 -3.18
N LEU A 147 -16.35 9.12 -3.83
CA LEU A 147 -16.17 9.20 -5.28
C LEU A 147 -14.84 8.58 -5.73
N PHE A 148 -13.74 8.81 -4.99
CA PHE A 148 -12.43 8.28 -5.35
C PHE A 148 -12.38 6.76 -5.33
N TYR A 149 -12.81 6.13 -4.26
CA TYR A 149 -12.73 4.68 -4.21
C TYR A 149 -13.79 3.99 -5.09
N HIS A 150 -14.91 4.66 -5.42
CA HIS A 150 -15.83 4.17 -6.46
C HIS A 150 -15.19 4.26 -7.84
N LEU A 151 -14.53 5.38 -8.19
CA LEU A 151 -13.78 5.48 -9.44
C LEU A 151 -12.62 4.48 -9.50
N LEU A 152 -11.92 4.27 -8.38
CA LEU A 152 -10.87 3.29 -8.28
C LEU A 152 -11.39 1.87 -8.53
N TRP A 153 -12.54 1.53 -7.94
CA TRP A 153 -13.24 0.28 -8.18
C TRP A 153 -13.64 0.11 -9.64
N GLU A 154 -14.27 1.12 -10.23
CA GLU A 154 -14.72 1.11 -11.63
C GLU A 154 -13.53 0.90 -12.59
N LEU A 155 -12.47 1.71 -12.45
CA LEU A 155 -11.28 1.61 -13.29
C LEU A 155 -10.56 0.28 -13.12
N THR A 156 -10.54 -0.29 -11.92
CA THR A 156 -10.01 -1.63 -11.66
C THR A 156 -10.76 -2.68 -12.47
N HIS A 157 -12.09 -2.58 -12.54
CA HIS A 157 -12.90 -3.50 -13.35
C HIS A 157 -12.74 -3.28 -14.85
N VAL A 158 -12.56 -2.03 -15.30
CA VAL A 158 -12.19 -1.73 -16.69
C VAL A 158 -10.90 -2.46 -17.09
N CYS A 159 -9.90 -2.50 -16.22
CA CYS A 159 -8.68 -3.26 -16.48
C CYS A 159 -8.93 -4.76 -16.67
N PHE A 160 -9.87 -5.36 -15.93
CA PHE A 160 -10.24 -6.77 -16.11
C PHE A 160 -11.01 -7.03 -17.39
N GLU A 161 -11.82 -6.09 -17.84
CA GLU A 161 -12.56 -6.20 -19.11
C GLU A 161 -11.62 -6.14 -20.32
N HIS A 162 -10.48 -5.48 -20.17
CA HIS A 162 -9.44 -5.38 -21.19
C HIS A 162 -8.25 -6.29 -20.84
N SER A 163 -8.44 -7.60 -21.01
CA SER A 163 -7.45 -8.62 -20.61
C SER A 163 -6.05 -8.44 -21.22
N GLY A 164 -5.93 -7.68 -22.31
CA GLY A 164 -4.65 -7.30 -22.90
C GLY A 164 -3.79 -6.44 -21.98
N LEU A 165 -4.41 -5.63 -21.10
CA LEU A 165 -3.69 -4.76 -20.16
C LEU A 165 -2.99 -5.53 -19.04
N LEU A 166 -3.49 -6.72 -18.69
CA LEU A 166 -2.98 -7.52 -17.58
C LEU A 166 -2.00 -8.62 -18.01
N LYS A 167 -1.69 -8.73 -19.30
CA LYS A 167 -0.68 -9.67 -19.79
C LYS A 167 0.70 -9.22 -19.35
N PRO A 168 1.56 -10.13 -18.85
CA PRO A 168 2.94 -9.78 -18.56
C PRO A 168 3.65 -9.36 -19.85
N GLU A 169 4.37 -8.24 -19.81
CA GLU A 169 5.16 -7.71 -20.96
C GLU A 169 6.20 -8.69 -21.51
N CYS A 170 6.55 -9.72 -20.76
CA CYS A 170 7.55 -10.71 -21.16
C CYS A 170 7.05 -11.81 -22.10
N ALA A 171 5.77 -11.82 -22.52
CA ALA A 171 5.26 -12.85 -23.43
C ALA A 171 5.69 -12.65 -24.91
N GLU A 172 6.23 -11.49 -25.27
CA GLU A 172 6.62 -11.18 -26.65
C GLU A 172 8.09 -11.41 -26.97
N LEU A 173 8.95 -11.67 -25.98
CA LEU A 173 10.40 -11.87 -26.16
C LEU A 173 10.81 -13.28 -25.82
N GLY A 174 10.21 -14.32 -26.37
CA GLY A 174 10.72 -15.70 -26.45
C GLY A 174 11.82 -16.19 -25.51
N ALA A 175 11.99 -15.57 -24.34
CA ALA A 175 12.99 -15.95 -23.35
C ALA A 175 12.44 -17.10 -22.50
N PRO A 176 13.19 -18.21 -22.36
CA PRO A 176 12.78 -19.31 -21.48
C PRO A 176 12.74 -18.80 -20.02
N PRO A 177 11.82 -19.35 -19.19
CA PRO A 177 11.72 -18.98 -17.78
C PRO A 177 13.10 -19.17 -17.11
N ALA A 178 13.67 -18.12 -16.58
CA ALA A 178 14.93 -18.18 -15.85
C ALA A 178 14.78 -19.13 -14.66
N ARG A 179 15.38 -20.30 -14.77
CA ARG A 179 15.54 -21.21 -13.64
C ARG A 179 16.42 -20.49 -12.60
N GLY A 180 15.82 -20.12 -11.47
CA GLY A 180 16.46 -20.01 -10.14
C GLY A 180 17.85 -19.37 -10.03
N GLY A 181 18.24 -18.48 -10.90
CA GLY A 181 19.46 -17.68 -10.76
C GLY A 181 19.07 -16.25 -10.38
N VAL A 182 19.28 -15.87 -9.13
CA VAL A 182 19.22 -14.47 -8.72
C VAL A 182 20.36 -13.78 -9.49
N CYS A 183 20.00 -12.91 -10.43
CA CYS A 183 20.96 -12.06 -11.11
C CYS A 183 21.63 -11.19 -10.03
N VAL A 184 22.96 -11.24 -9.93
CA VAL A 184 23.74 -10.49 -8.94
C VAL A 184 23.43 -8.98 -9.03
N THR A 185 23.07 -8.49 -10.20
CA THR A 185 22.66 -7.09 -10.43
C THR A 185 21.29 -6.75 -9.84
N CYS A 186 20.37 -7.72 -9.69
CA CYS A 186 19.04 -7.51 -9.09
C CYS A 186 19.04 -7.72 -7.56
N SER A 187 20.13 -8.20 -6.97
CA SER A 187 20.30 -8.33 -5.52
C SER A 187 20.81 -7.06 -4.84
N ASP A 188 21.11 -6.03 -5.64
CA ASP A 188 21.75 -4.78 -5.20
C ASP A 188 20.75 -3.70 -4.76
N GLU A 189 19.46 -4.00 -4.75
CA GLU A 189 18.42 -3.08 -4.24
C GLU A 189 18.32 -3.17 -2.72
N GLY A 190 18.40 -2.00 -2.07
CA GLY A 190 18.02 -1.85 -0.68
C GLY A 190 16.51 -2.13 -0.52
N ARG A 191 16.12 -2.97 0.43
CA ARG A 191 14.72 -3.28 0.71
C ARG A 191 14.37 -2.95 2.16
N MET A 192 13.16 -2.50 2.35
CA MET A 192 12.62 -2.22 3.67
C MET A 192 12.33 -3.52 4.41
N GLY A 193 12.69 -3.56 5.70
CA GLY A 193 12.36 -4.66 6.60
C GLY A 193 11.93 -4.14 7.96
N GLU A 194 11.09 -4.92 8.64
CA GLU A 194 10.68 -4.68 10.02
C GLU A 194 11.34 -5.70 10.93
N VAL A 195 12.02 -5.25 11.97
CA VAL A 195 12.66 -6.13 12.97
C VAL A 195 11.59 -6.88 13.73
N VAL A 196 11.62 -8.20 13.66
CA VAL A 196 10.73 -9.10 14.42
C VAL A 196 11.32 -9.37 15.80
N SER A 197 12.61 -9.69 15.85
CA SER A 197 13.36 -9.90 17.09
C SER A 197 14.85 -9.71 16.89
N PRO A 198 15.53 -8.93 17.76
CA PRO A 198 16.98 -8.88 17.78
C PRO A 198 17.56 -10.17 18.39
N SER A 199 18.80 -10.49 18.01
CA SER A 199 19.59 -11.58 18.59
C SER A 199 20.86 -11.03 19.23
N ALA A 200 21.39 -11.73 20.22
CA ALA A 200 22.55 -11.28 20.99
C ALA A 200 23.88 -11.31 20.21
N ASP A 201 23.90 -11.95 19.05
CA ASP A 201 25.09 -12.12 18.18
C ASP A 201 25.25 -11.04 17.09
N GLY A 202 24.51 -9.92 17.21
CA GLY A 202 24.53 -8.85 16.20
C GLY A 202 23.71 -9.19 14.95
N MET A 203 22.81 -10.16 15.06
CA MET A 203 21.82 -10.53 14.04
C MET A 203 20.43 -10.10 14.49
N ALA A 204 19.50 -10.03 13.57
CA ALA A 204 18.08 -9.86 13.86
C ALA A 204 17.24 -10.70 12.88
N ALA A 205 16.11 -11.22 13.36
CA ALA A 205 15.07 -11.72 12.48
C ALA A 205 14.30 -10.51 11.94
N VAL A 206 14.29 -10.32 10.63
CA VAL A 206 13.68 -9.17 9.95
C VAL A 206 12.66 -9.66 8.94
N ARG A 207 11.44 -9.15 9.04
CA ARG A 207 10.37 -9.38 8.09
C ARG A 207 10.55 -8.46 6.90
N THR A 208 10.64 -9.01 5.70
CA THR A 208 10.72 -8.29 4.43
C THR A 208 9.61 -8.78 3.49
N ALA A 209 9.49 -8.17 2.32
CA ALA A 209 8.59 -8.64 1.25
C ALA A 209 8.85 -10.11 0.82
N ARG A 210 10.02 -10.66 1.14
CA ARG A 210 10.42 -12.05 0.81
C ARG A 210 10.11 -13.03 1.95
N GLY A 211 9.66 -12.56 3.10
CA GLY A 211 9.44 -13.33 4.32
C GLY A 211 10.35 -12.88 5.46
N VAL A 212 10.48 -13.71 6.49
CA VAL A 212 11.38 -13.44 7.62
C VAL A 212 12.77 -14.01 7.30
N GLU A 213 13.77 -13.18 7.38
CA GLU A 213 15.18 -13.53 7.11
C GLU A 213 16.09 -13.06 8.26
N SER A 214 17.24 -13.72 8.40
CA SER A 214 18.27 -13.31 9.35
C SER A 214 19.13 -12.23 8.73
N VAL A 215 19.24 -11.08 9.39
CA VAL A 215 19.93 -9.89 8.89
C VAL A 215 20.98 -9.44 9.90
N ALA A 216 22.20 -9.16 9.43
CA ALA A 216 23.26 -8.59 10.27
C ALA A 216 22.93 -7.13 10.60
N THR A 217 23.09 -6.74 11.87
CA THR A 217 22.78 -5.39 12.38
C THR A 217 24.02 -4.65 12.90
N ALA A 218 25.20 -5.19 12.66
CA ALA A 218 26.47 -4.64 13.17
C ALA A 218 26.83 -3.23 12.67
N LEU A 219 26.20 -2.76 11.58
CA LEU A 219 26.46 -1.43 11.00
C LEU A 219 25.53 -0.33 11.52
N ILE A 220 24.55 -0.68 12.34
CA ILE A 220 23.57 0.26 12.88
C ILE A 220 23.52 0.15 14.40
N ASP A 221 22.94 1.17 15.06
CA ASP A 221 22.68 1.13 16.49
C ASP A 221 21.81 -0.07 16.89
N PRO A 222 21.84 -0.51 18.15
CA PRO A 222 21.02 -1.62 18.61
C PRO A 222 19.55 -1.46 18.23
N VAL A 223 19.00 -2.48 17.59
CA VAL A 223 17.61 -2.51 17.12
C VAL A 223 16.70 -3.20 18.11
N VAL A 224 15.43 -2.81 18.10
CA VAL A 224 14.35 -3.46 18.87
C VAL A 224 13.26 -3.97 17.92
N ALA A 225 12.41 -4.86 18.42
CA ALA A 225 11.27 -5.33 17.65
C ALA A 225 10.35 -4.17 17.23
N GLY A 226 9.94 -4.16 15.96
CA GLY A 226 9.14 -3.10 15.35
C GLY A 226 9.96 -2.00 14.67
N ASP A 227 11.28 -1.94 14.84
CA ASP A 227 12.12 -1.01 14.09
C ASP A 227 12.05 -1.28 12.59
N LEU A 228 12.02 -0.21 11.79
CA LEU A 228 12.16 -0.30 10.34
C LEU A 228 13.64 -0.11 9.97
N VAL A 229 14.14 -0.99 9.11
CA VAL A 229 15.53 -0.97 8.64
C VAL A 229 15.60 -1.09 7.14
N LEU A 230 16.60 -0.47 6.55
CA LEU A 230 16.96 -0.68 5.15
C LEU A 230 17.96 -1.85 5.09
N VAL A 231 17.58 -2.92 4.41
CA VAL A 231 18.39 -4.14 4.26
C VAL A 231 19.00 -4.19 2.88
N HIS A 232 20.30 -4.41 2.82
CA HIS A 232 21.07 -4.62 1.59
C HIS A 232 21.99 -5.81 1.76
N ALA A 233 21.96 -6.76 0.84
CA ALA A 233 22.81 -7.97 0.84
C ALA A 233 22.87 -8.71 2.20
N GLY A 234 21.72 -8.81 2.90
CA GLY A 234 21.62 -9.49 4.21
C GLY A 234 22.14 -8.68 5.41
N THR A 235 22.42 -7.38 5.22
CA THR A 235 22.88 -6.48 6.26
C THR A 235 21.96 -5.27 6.36
N ALA A 236 21.61 -4.86 7.56
CA ALA A 236 20.93 -3.60 7.81
C ALA A 236 21.93 -2.45 7.72
N ILE A 237 21.69 -1.53 6.79
CA ILE A 237 22.60 -0.41 6.51
C ILE A 237 22.14 0.92 7.11
N SER A 238 20.87 1.05 7.43
CA SER A 238 20.32 2.18 8.19
C SER A 238 19.05 1.79 8.91
N ARG A 239 18.78 2.49 10.01
CA ARG A 239 17.48 2.51 10.66
C ARG A 239 16.64 3.61 10.05
N ILE A 240 15.36 3.36 9.81
CA ILE A 240 14.41 4.32 9.28
C ILE A 240 13.67 4.91 10.48
N GLU A 241 14.01 6.15 10.84
CA GLU A 241 13.38 6.85 11.96
C GLU A 241 11.94 7.23 11.63
N GLU A 242 11.06 7.17 12.62
CA GLU A 242 9.73 7.76 12.53
C GLU A 242 9.91 9.27 12.70
N GLU A 243 9.63 10.06 11.64
CA GLU A 243 9.58 11.51 11.81
C GLU A 243 8.45 11.85 12.79
N GLU A 244 8.81 12.48 13.90
CA GLU A 244 7.82 13.07 14.79
C GLU A 244 7.09 14.21 14.05
N PRO A 245 5.76 14.29 14.13
CA PRO A 245 5.01 15.39 13.54
C PRO A 245 5.48 16.71 14.15
N ARG A 246 5.81 17.67 13.30
CA ARG A 246 6.13 19.05 13.70
C ARG A 246 4.89 19.78 14.15
#